data_c5a36b21a097e98adc4cc8671017bb27
#
_entry.id   c5a36b21a097e98adc4cc8671017bb27
#
_cell.length_a   1.000
_cell.length_b   1.000
_cell.length_c   1.000
_cell.angle_alpha   90.00
_cell.angle_beta   90.00
_cell.angle_gamma   90.00
#
_symmetry.space_group_name_H-M   'P 1'
#
loop_
_entity.id
_entity.type
_entity.pdbx_description
1 polymer ?
#
loop_
_entity_poly.entity_id
_entity_poly.type
_entity_poly.pdbx_seq_one_letter_code
_entity_poly.pdbx_strand_id
1 'polypeptide(L)'
;MPASGGACPCSTGSYTTWQNITDLRPLADACGMIVVCPDGANSWYWDSPLDPASQFETFVAQELPDWIDARYLTIPSREGRAVTGLSMGGHGALWVALRHKDRFGAAGSTSGGVDIRPFPDSWEMKKQLGELKDNPERWNAHTVIRQAASLRDGELALVFDCGYQDFFYQVNLNLHEQLMRQGVGHDFLVRPGAHNAAYWSASLPCQMLFFQRWFARNAPQPAVTASGRRVVYIGDSITDGNWGKADGKPSSQRNLWDRNHLFGSGYMYLCASYYQGYFPDRDYRFFNRGVGGHALGDLAARWQEDVIDLRPDVLSVFVGTNDAERHLGRLLRADDPKTVPDFDFADWERTYRGLLDQARQANPALKIVLCTPFAAPCGKIVQGALGEYYPLRQRILAQCCVIVERIAADYGATLVPFHRLIADLETRLPNGDATYWVWDGIHPTPAGQRLMADCWIGAAARSGVME
;
A
#
# COMPACT_ATOMS: atom_id res chain seq x y z
N MET A 1 1.45 3.39 -8.23
CA MET A 1 0.08 3.77 -7.92
C MET A 1 0.02 3.89 -6.43
N PRO A 2 -0.63 4.90 -5.87
CA PRO A 2 -1.29 4.55 -4.64
C PRO A 2 -1.99 3.28 -5.06
N ALA A 3 -1.84 2.22 -4.32
CA ALA A 3 -2.79 1.15 -4.47
C ALA A 3 -4.12 1.88 -4.47
N SER A 4 -4.70 2.10 -5.67
CA SER A 4 -6.07 2.52 -5.78
C SER A 4 -6.76 1.37 -5.12
N GLY A 5 -6.98 1.49 -3.79
CA GLY A 5 -7.27 0.40 -2.90
C GLY A 5 -8.62 -0.19 -3.20
N GLY A 6 -8.72 -0.78 -4.37
CA GLY A 6 -9.79 -1.66 -4.73
C GLY A 6 -9.59 -2.93 -3.92
N ALA A 7 -10.21 -3.01 -2.76
CA ALA A 7 -10.41 -4.29 -2.09
C ALA A 7 -11.42 -5.06 -2.94
N CYS A 8 -10.97 -6.16 -3.53
CA CYS A 8 -11.81 -7.09 -4.26
C CYS A 8 -11.94 -8.37 -3.41
N PRO A 9 -13.03 -8.55 -2.65
CA PRO A 9 -13.27 -9.83 -1.99
C PRO A 9 -13.61 -10.89 -3.06
N CYS A 10 -12.79 -11.92 -3.12
CA CYS A 10 -12.94 -13.03 -4.04
C CYS A 10 -13.11 -14.32 -3.23
N SER A 11 -14.31 -14.88 -3.16
CA SER A 11 -14.43 -16.20 -2.52
C SER A 11 -15.53 -17.07 -3.10
N THR A 12 -15.30 -18.37 -3.04
CA THR A 12 -16.31 -19.41 -2.92
C THR A 12 -15.91 -20.27 -1.73
N GLY A 13 -16.65 -20.20 -0.66
CA GLY A 13 -16.49 -21.06 0.51
C GLY A 13 -15.22 -20.86 1.32
N SER A 14 -14.03 -20.84 0.75
CA SER A 14 -12.75 -20.70 1.46
C SER A 14 -11.91 -19.54 0.90
N TYR A 15 -11.22 -18.83 1.81
CA TYR A 15 -10.25 -17.78 1.44
C TYR A 15 -9.10 -18.29 0.55
N THR A 16 -8.84 -19.60 0.53
CA THR A 16 -7.81 -20.22 -0.31
C THR A 16 -8.30 -20.60 -1.70
N THR A 17 -9.58 -20.51 -2.00
CA THR A 17 -10.15 -20.98 -3.27
C THR A 17 -9.45 -20.36 -4.47
N TRP A 18 -9.32 -19.05 -4.52
CA TRP A 18 -8.63 -18.37 -5.62
C TRP A 18 -7.15 -18.69 -5.70
N GLN A 19 -6.46 -18.82 -4.56
CA GLN A 19 -5.04 -19.20 -4.53
C GLN A 19 -4.79 -20.60 -5.09
N ASN A 20 -5.76 -21.51 -4.96
CA ASN A 20 -5.71 -22.85 -5.53
C ASN A 20 -6.00 -22.87 -7.05
N ILE A 21 -6.61 -21.81 -7.58
CA ILE A 21 -6.98 -21.68 -8.99
C ILE A 21 -5.88 -20.94 -9.77
N THR A 22 -5.37 -19.84 -9.22
CA THR A 22 -4.36 -19.00 -9.87
C THR A 22 -3.60 -18.15 -8.83
N ASP A 23 -2.36 -17.77 -9.16
CA ASP A 23 -1.62 -16.80 -8.33
C ASP A 23 -2.19 -15.39 -8.56
N LEU A 24 -2.80 -14.83 -7.52
CA LEU A 24 -3.41 -13.49 -7.56
C LEU A 24 -2.39 -12.35 -7.52
N ARG A 25 -1.19 -12.60 -6.98
CA ARG A 25 -0.19 -11.56 -6.71
C ARG A 25 0.24 -10.81 -7.97
N PRO A 26 0.65 -11.47 -9.07
CA PRO A 26 1.04 -10.75 -10.28
C PRO A 26 -0.07 -9.88 -10.87
N LEU A 27 -1.33 -10.32 -10.76
CA LEU A 27 -2.48 -9.55 -11.23
C LEU A 27 -2.77 -8.36 -10.33
N ALA A 28 -2.73 -8.54 -9.02
CA ALA A 28 -2.90 -7.48 -8.04
C ALA A 28 -1.82 -6.39 -8.21
N ASP A 29 -0.56 -6.80 -8.34
CA ASP A 29 0.58 -5.89 -8.55
C ASP A 29 0.46 -5.14 -9.89
N ALA A 30 0.18 -5.84 -10.98
CA ALA A 30 0.03 -5.23 -12.30
C ALA A 30 -1.13 -4.23 -12.38
N CYS A 31 -2.20 -4.47 -11.62
CA CYS A 31 -3.37 -3.59 -11.56
C CYS A 31 -3.29 -2.55 -10.43
N GLY A 32 -2.28 -2.63 -9.56
CA GLY A 32 -2.12 -1.75 -8.40
C GLY A 32 -3.28 -1.84 -7.41
N MET A 33 -3.71 -3.06 -7.09
CA MET A 33 -4.87 -3.33 -6.23
C MET A 33 -4.49 -4.14 -5.01
N ILE A 34 -5.19 -3.92 -3.91
CA ILE A 34 -5.24 -4.83 -2.77
C ILE A 34 -6.37 -5.81 -3.04
N VAL A 35 -6.05 -7.12 -3.06
CA VAL A 35 -7.03 -8.19 -3.22
C VAL A 35 -7.24 -8.89 -1.88
N VAL A 36 -8.49 -8.94 -1.43
CA VAL A 36 -8.88 -9.56 -0.16
C VAL A 36 -9.82 -10.72 -0.45
N CYS A 37 -9.47 -11.91 0.05
CA CYS A 37 -10.27 -13.12 -0.11
C CYS A 37 -10.80 -13.57 1.27
N PRO A 38 -12.03 -13.20 1.63
CA PRO A 38 -12.64 -13.66 2.87
C PRO A 38 -13.16 -15.10 2.76
N ASP A 39 -13.32 -15.77 3.89
CA ASP A 39 -14.15 -16.97 3.96
C ASP A 39 -15.62 -16.59 3.75
N GLY A 40 -16.30 -17.34 2.91
CA GLY A 40 -17.73 -17.19 2.66
C GLY A 40 -18.56 -18.36 3.16
N ALA A 41 -17.92 -19.41 3.68
CA ALA A 41 -18.55 -20.68 4.04
C ALA A 41 -19.53 -21.16 2.94
N ASN A 42 -20.71 -21.66 3.28
CA ASN A 42 -21.80 -21.98 2.35
C ASN A 42 -22.98 -21.01 2.57
N SER A 43 -22.67 -19.70 2.70
CA SER A 43 -23.60 -18.66 3.12
C SER A 43 -24.34 -17.99 1.96
N TRP A 44 -23.87 -18.14 0.73
CA TRP A 44 -24.32 -17.35 -0.44
C TRP A 44 -24.17 -15.83 -0.23
N TYR A 45 -23.41 -15.45 0.80
CA TYR A 45 -23.18 -14.05 1.22
C TYR A 45 -24.45 -13.32 1.66
N TRP A 46 -25.42 -14.05 2.19
CA TRP A 46 -26.59 -13.48 2.82
C TRP A 46 -26.36 -13.28 4.32
N ASP A 47 -27.03 -12.31 4.89
CA ASP A 47 -27.43 -12.35 6.29
C ASP A 47 -28.64 -13.28 6.37
N SER A 48 -28.43 -14.43 6.96
CA SER A 48 -29.46 -15.48 6.94
C SER A 48 -30.71 -15.05 7.68
N PRO A 49 -31.89 -15.12 7.03
CA PRO A 49 -33.15 -14.86 7.72
C PRO A 49 -33.55 -15.96 8.73
N LEU A 50 -32.84 -17.10 8.76
CA LEU A 50 -33.13 -18.22 9.60
C LEU A 50 -32.07 -18.46 10.68
N ASP A 51 -30.84 -18.03 10.45
CA ASP A 51 -29.69 -18.19 11.37
C ASP A 51 -29.06 -16.85 11.69
N PRO A 52 -29.35 -16.23 12.85
CA PRO A 52 -28.77 -14.96 13.25
C PRO A 52 -27.23 -14.95 13.38
N ALA A 53 -26.59 -16.12 13.47
CA ALA A 53 -25.14 -16.23 13.53
C ALA A 53 -24.48 -16.16 12.13
N SER A 54 -25.26 -16.30 11.06
CA SER A 54 -24.79 -16.26 9.68
C SER A 54 -25.04 -14.88 9.06
N GLN A 55 -24.13 -13.93 9.29
CA GLN A 55 -24.24 -12.52 8.89
C GLN A 55 -23.17 -12.15 7.85
N PHE A 56 -23.13 -12.85 6.70
CA PHE A 56 -22.07 -12.72 5.71
C PHE A 56 -22.22 -11.49 4.83
N GLU A 57 -23.42 -10.98 4.60
CA GLU A 57 -23.63 -9.71 3.91
C GLU A 57 -23.06 -8.55 4.74
N THR A 58 -23.42 -8.47 6.01
CA THR A 58 -22.87 -7.47 6.95
C THR A 58 -21.36 -7.57 7.05
N PHE A 59 -20.81 -8.77 7.18
CA PHE A 59 -19.37 -8.98 7.26
C PHE A 59 -18.65 -8.44 6.02
N VAL A 60 -19.07 -8.83 4.81
CA VAL A 60 -18.39 -8.46 3.56
C VAL A 60 -18.65 -7.01 3.15
N ALA A 61 -19.84 -6.47 3.43
CA ALA A 61 -20.19 -5.12 3.04
C ALA A 61 -19.67 -4.05 4.00
N GLN A 62 -19.53 -4.34 5.27
CA GLN A 62 -19.24 -3.36 6.32
C GLN A 62 -17.98 -3.69 7.11
N GLU A 63 -17.98 -4.80 7.87
CA GLU A 63 -16.91 -5.09 8.82
C GLU A 63 -15.55 -5.28 8.15
N LEU A 64 -15.50 -6.07 7.08
CA LEU A 64 -14.26 -6.36 6.35
C LEU A 64 -13.67 -5.11 5.68
N PRO A 65 -14.42 -4.29 4.92
CA PRO A 65 -13.90 -3.04 4.37
C PRO A 65 -13.40 -2.08 5.44
N ASP A 66 -14.13 -1.90 6.54
CA ASP A 66 -13.73 -1.01 7.64
C ASP A 66 -12.45 -1.51 8.33
N TRP A 67 -12.33 -2.84 8.51
CA TRP A 67 -11.12 -3.44 9.06
C TRP A 67 -9.90 -3.26 8.14
N ILE A 68 -10.07 -3.40 6.81
CA ILE A 68 -9.03 -3.20 5.81
C ILE A 68 -8.61 -1.74 5.74
N ASP A 69 -9.57 -0.80 5.69
CA ASP A 69 -9.29 0.64 5.61
C ASP A 69 -8.51 1.15 6.85
N ALA A 70 -8.79 0.57 8.00
CA ALA A 70 -8.07 0.93 9.22
C ALA A 70 -6.60 0.46 9.26
N ARG A 71 -6.19 -0.49 8.39
CA ARG A 71 -4.87 -1.16 8.43
C ARG A 71 -4.04 -0.98 7.18
N TYR A 72 -4.67 -0.74 6.06
CA TYR A 72 -4.02 -0.63 4.75
C TYR A 72 -4.35 0.70 4.10
N LEU A 73 -3.49 1.12 3.19
CA LEU A 73 -3.71 2.31 2.37
C LEU A 73 -4.76 2.01 1.30
N THR A 74 -5.98 2.32 1.61
CA THR A 74 -7.11 2.19 0.70
C THR A 74 -7.68 3.56 0.37
N ILE A 75 -8.49 3.62 -0.67
CA ILE A 75 -9.41 4.73 -0.90
C ILE A 75 -10.73 4.36 -0.21
N PRO A 76 -11.03 4.94 0.98
CA PRO A 76 -12.15 4.50 1.84
C PRO A 76 -13.50 5.03 1.34
N SER A 77 -13.71 4.98 0.03
CA SER A 77 -14.96 5.37 -0.62
C SER A 77 -15.38 4.34 -1.65
N ARG A 78 -16.63 4.40 -2.12
CA ARG A 78 -17.15 3.47 -3.13
C ARG A 78 -16.34 3.50 -4.43
N GLU A 79 -15.77 4.64 -4.77
CA GLU A 79 -14.93 4.84 -5.96
C GLU A 79 -13.60 4.09 -5.88
N GLY A 80 -13.15 3.74 -4.68
CA GLY A 80 -11.96 2.92 -4.41
C GLY A 80 -12.26 1.44 -4.17
N ARG A 81 -13.51 0.98 -4.28
CA ARG A 81 -13.88 -0.41 -3.94
C ARG A 81 -14.64 -1.09 -5.05
N ALA A 82 -14.22 -2.31 -5.34
CA ALA A 82 -14.92 -3.25 -6.19
C ALA A 82 -15.06 -4.59 -5.48
N VAL A 83 -16.05 -5.38 -5.87
CA VAL A 83 -16.25 -6.73 -5.36
C VAL A 83 -16.48 -7.70 -6.52
N THR A 84 -15.83 -8.86 -6.48
CA THR A 84 -16.04 -9.92 -7.48
C THR A 84 -15.90 -11.30 -6.87
N GLY A 85 -16.35 -12.30 -7.60
CA GLY A 85 -16.22 -13.69 -7.17
C GLY A 85 -16.62 -14.66 -8.28
N LEU A 86 -16.43 -15.94 -8.00
CA LEU A 86 -16.83 -17.03 -8.89
C LEU A 86 -17.99 -17.83 -8.28
N SER A 87 -18.87 -18.39 -9.11
CA SER A 87 -19.95 -19.30 -8.65
C SER A 87 -20.81 -18.65 -7.55
N MET A 88 -20.87 -19.26 -6.34
CA MET A 88 -21.48 -18.66 -5.16
C MET A 88 -20.91 -17.27 -4.85
N GLY A 89 -19.60 -17.08 -5.00
CA GLY A 89 -18.94 -15.77 -4.84
C GLY A 89 -19.35 -14.76 -5.91
N GLY A 90 -19.63 -15.20 -7.12
CA GLY A 90 -20.19 -14.35 -8.19
C GLY A 90 -21.61 -13.87 -7.87
N HIS A 91 -22.44 -14.75 -7.30
CA HIS A 91 -23.71 -14.34 -6.69
C HIS A 91 -23.49 -13.31 -5.59
N GLY A 92 -22.64 -13.64 -4.61
CA GLY A 92 -22.39 -12.79 -3.45
C GLY A 92 -21.83 -11.41 -3.81
N ALA A 93 -20.94 -11.35 -4.78
CA ALA A 93 -20.39 -10.09 -5.24
C ALA A 93 -21.46 -9.15 -5.81
N LEU A 94 -22.32 -9.64 -6.69
CA LEU A 94 -23.43 -8.86 -7.22
C LEU A 94 -24.50 -8.57 -6.17
N TRP A 95 -24.80 -9.55 -5.30
CA TRP A 95 -25.74 -9.38 -4.18
C TRP A 95 -25.31 -8.21 -3.28
N VAL A 96 -24.07 -8.26 -2.78
CA VAL A 96 -23.53 -7.26 -1.87
C VAL A 96 -23.48 -5.88 -2.55
N ALA A 97 -22.94 -5.80 -3.79
CA ALA A 97 -22.80 -4.53 -4.47
C ALA A 97 -24.14 -3.85 -4.79
N LEU A 98 -25.16 -4.62 -5.22
CA LEU A 98 -26.50 -4.09 -5.52
C LEU A 98 -27.18 -3.50 -4.28
N ARG A 99 -26.93 -4.06 -3.11
CA ARG A 99 -27.54 -3.65 -1.84
C ARG A 99 -26.73 -2.58 -1.11
N HIS A 100 -25.42 -2.48 -1.38
CA HIS A 100 -24.48 -1.58 -0.74
C HIS A 100 -23.74 -0.70 -1.78
N LYS A 101 -24.51 -0.03 -2.65
CA LYS A 101 -23.98 0.87 -3.68
C LYS A 101 -23.25 2.09 -3.13
N ASP A 102 -23.47 2.43 -1.88
CA ASP A 102 -22.74 3.42 -1.11
C ASP A 102 -21.32 2.94 -0.71
N ARG A 103 -21.10 1.64 -0.66
CA ARG A 103 -19.83 1.02 -0.27
C ARG A 103 -18.98 0.54 -1.45
N PHE A 104 -19.62 0.09 -2.53
CA PHE A 104 -18.98 -0.44 -3.72
C PHE A 104 -19.43 0.31 -4.97
N GLY A 105 -18.47 0.71 -5.81
CA GLY A 105 -18.76 1.41 -7.06
C GLY A 105 -18.67 0.52 -8.28
N ALA A 106 -18.02 -0.65 -8.17
CA ALA A 106 -17.94 -1.64 -9.23
C ALA A 106 -18.15 -3.06 -8.70
N ALA A 107 -18.70 -3.93 -9.52
CA ALA A 107 -18.90 -5.33 -9.19
C ALA A 107 -18.64 -6.25 -10.38
N GLY A 108 -18.13 -7.45 -10.08
CA GLY A 108 -17.90 -8.50 -11.06
C GLY A 108 -18.52 -9.84 -10.65
N SER A 109 -18.73 -10.71 -11.62
CA SER A 109 -19.21 -12.08 -11.39
C SER A 109 -18.68 -13.01 -12.46
N THR A 110 -18.04 -14.09 -12.06
CA THR A 110 -17.63 -15.17 -12.97
C THR A 110 -18.48 -16.39 -12.70
N SER A 111 -19.21 -16.87 -13.71
CA SER A 111 -20.09 -18.05 -13.57
C SER A 111 -21.02 -17.96 -12.35
N GLY A 112 -21.56 -16.76 -12.07
CA GLY A 112 -22.34 -16.52 -10.85
C GLY A 112 -23.73 -17.13 -10.87
N GLY A 113 -24.21 -17.60 -9.71
CA GLY A 113 -25.58 -18.07 -9.52
C GLY A 113 -26.57 -16.91 -9.40
N VAL A 114 -26.70 -16.07 -10.44
CA VAL A 114 -27.47 -14.82 -10.41
C VAL A 114 -28.97 -15.01 -10.33
N ASP A 115 -29.47 -16.19 -10.70
CA ASP A 115 -30.82 -16.65 -10.38
C ASP A 115 -30.76 -18.06 -9.80
N ILE A 116 -31.06 -18.17 -8.50
CA ILE A 116 -30.94 -19.42 -7.74
C ILE A 116 -32.22 -20.26 -7.79
N ARG A 117 -33.35 -19.70 -8.23
CA ARG A 117 -34.66 -20.35 -8.17
C ARG A 117 -34.79 -21.61 -9.04
N PRO A 118 -34.07 -21.75 -10.17
CA PRO A 118 -34.05 -23.01 -10.93
C PRO A 118 -33.32 -24.17 -10.21
N PHE A 119 -32.62 -23.91 -9.07
CA PHE A 119 -31.75 -24.86 -8.40
C PHE A 119 -32.10 -25.04 -6.90
N PRO A 120 -33.39 -25.22 -6.52
CA PRO A 120 -33.83 -25.10 -5.14
C PRO A 120 -33.25 -26.15 -4.20
N ASP A 121 -32.86 -27.32 -4.73
CA ASP A 121 -32.32 -28.45 -3.95
C ASP A 121 -30.78 -28.51 -3.96
N SER A 122 -30.11 -27.50 -4.54
CA SER A 122 -28.67 -27.47 -4.68
C SER A 122 -28.01 -26.66 -3.56
N TRP A 123 -26.73 -26.99 -3.28
CA TRP A 123 -25.82 -26.22 -2.42
C TRP A 123 -26.38 -25.79 -1.06
N GLU A 124 -27.29 -26.58 -0.51
CA GLU A 124 -27.89 -26.38 0.83
C GLU A 124 -28.56 -25.01 1.04
N MET A 125 -28.90 -24.28 -0.02
CA MET A 125 -29.53 -22.95 0.08
C MET A 125 -30.80 -22.94 0.92
N LYS A 126 -31.51 -24.05 0.94
CA LYS A 126 -32.69 -24.21 1.78
C LYS A 126 -32.42 -24.18 3.30
N LYS A 127 -31.18 -24.43 3.75
CA LYS A 127 -30.79 -24.19 5.14
C LYS A 127 -30.80 -22.71 5.51
N GLN A 128 -30.52 -21.84 4.53
CA GLN A 128 -30.51 -20.40 4.72
C GLN A 128 -31.88 -19.77 4.45
N LEU A 129 -32.64 -20.30 3.46
CA LEU A 129 -33.86 -19.65 2.96
C LEU A 129 -35.14 -20.43 3.26
N GLY A 130 -35.05 -21.69 3.75
CA GLY A 130 -36.19 -22.63 3.82
C GLY A 130 -36.51 -23.21 2.44
N GLU A 131 -37.45 -24.14 2.37
CA GLU A 131 -37.89 -24.75 1.11
C GLU A 131 -38.52 -23.69 0.18
N LEU A 132 -38.15 -23.69 -1.12
CA LEU A 132 -38.68 -22.73 -2.09
C LEU A 132 -40.19 -22.75 -2.16
N LYS A 133 -40.81 -23.95 -2.18
CA LYS A 133 -42.28 -24.14 -2.26
C LYS A 133 -43.04 -23.46 -1.14
N ASP A 134 -42.43 -23.40 0.06
CA ASP A 134 -43.03 -22.83 1.26
C ASP A 134 -42.66 -21.36 1.48
N ASN A 135 -41.58 -20.90 0.81
CA ASN A 135 -41.00 -19.56 1.01
C ASN A 135 -40.65 -18.86 -0.33
N PRO A 136 -41.53 -18.82 -1.34
CA PRO A 136 -41.18 -18.28 -2.67
C PRO A 136 -40.76 -16.81 -2.62
N GLU A 137 -41.40 -16.00 -1.79
CA GLU A 137 -41.05 -14.58 -1.66
C GLU A 137 -39.67 -14.37 -1.03
N ARG A 138 -39.28 -15.21 -0.10
CA ARG A 138 -37.93 -15.15 0.49
C ARG A 138 -36.86 -15.49 -0.56
N TRP A 139 -37.06 -16.51 -1.38
CA TRP A 139 -36.16 -16.84 -2.49
C TRP A 139 -36.11 -15.72 -3.53
N ASN A 140 -37.24 -15.13 -3.88
CA ASN A 140 -37.28 -13.95 -4.75
C ASN A 140 -36.45 -12.79 -4.17
N ALA A 141 -36.63 -12.50 -2.89
CA ALA A 141 -35.93 -11.40 -2.21
C ALA A 141 -34.41 -11.62 -2.12
N HIS A 142 -33.94 -12.88 -2.16
CA HIS A 142 -32.50 -13.23 -2.05
C HIS A 142 -31.89 -13.64 -3.40
N THR A 143 -32.47 -13.19 -4.51
CA THR A 143 -31.99 -13.51 -5.87
C THR A 143 -31.44 -12.26 -6.57
N VAL A 144 -30.20 -12.33 -7.08
CA VAL A 144 -29.50 -11.20 -7.72
C VAL A 144 -30.31 -10.57 -8.85
N ILE A 145 -30.83 -11.36 -9.79
CA ILE A 145 -31.61 -10.84 -10.94
C ILE A 145 -32.85 -10.04 -10.49
N ARG A 146 -33.44 -10.37 -9.35
CA ARG A 146 -34.55 -9.61 -8.78
C ARG A 146 -34.09 -8.30 -8.13
N GLN A 147 -32.94 -8.31 -7.44
CA GLN A 147 -32.32 -7.09 -6.89
C GLN A 147 -31.92 -6.13 -8.02
N ALA A 148 -31.35 -6.65 -9.10
CA ALA A 148 -30.95 -5.88 -10.26
C ALA A 148 -32.16 -5.19 -11.01
N ALA A 149 -33.38 -5.60 -10.74
CA ALA A 149 -34.55 -5.01 -11.38
C ALA A 149 -34.76 -3.51 -11.05
N SER A 150 -34.22 -3.03 -9.95
CA SER A 150 -34.29 -1.62 -9.53
C SER A 150 -33.02 -0.81 -9.87
N LEU A 151 -31.99 -1.44 -10.46
CA LEU A 151 -30.76 -0.77 -10.80
C LEU A 151 -30.93 0.22 -11.95
N ARG A 152 -30.35 1.42 -11.82
CA ARG A 152 -30.30 2.44 -12.84
C ARG A 152 -28.92 2.55 -13.45
N ASP A 153 -28.86 3.02 -14.68
CA ASP A 153 -27.59 3.26 -15.36
C ASP A 153 -26.69 4.22 -14.55
N GLY A 154 -25.40 3.89 -14.49
CA GLY A 154 -24.38 4.67 -13.74
C GLY A 154 -24.37 4.47 -12.22
N GLU A 155 -25.32 3.76 -11.61
CA GLU A 155 -25.31 3.53 -10.17
C GLU A 155 -24.22 2.54 -9.74
N LEU A 156 -23.85 1.58 -10.61
CA LEU A 156 -22.83 0.56 -10.35
C LEU A 156 -22.17 0.14 -11.67
N ALA A 157 -20.85 0.10 -11.71
CA ALA A 157 -20.13 -0.45 -12.85
C ALA A 157 -20.13 -1.98 -12.77
N LEU A 158 -20.59 -2.65 -13.82
CA LEU A 158 -20.80 -4.08 -13.82
C LEU A 158 -20.00 -4.80 -14.91
N VAL A 159 -19.32 -5.87 -14.53
CA VAL A 159 -18.74 -6.86 -15.44
C VAL A 159 -19.10 -8.27 -14.98
N PHE A 160 -19.64 -9.08 -15.86
CA PHE A 160 -19.85 -10.49 -15.54
C PHE A 160 -19.64 -11.37 -16.74
N ASP A 161 -19.32 -12.61 -16.47
CA ASP A 161 -18.99 -13.58 -17.51
C ASP A 161 -19.45 -14.99 -17.15
N CYS A 162 -19.71 -15.79 -18.17
CA CYS A 162 -20.06 -17.17 -18.01
C CYS A 162 -19.67 -17.98 -19.24
N GLY A 163 -19.13 -19.17 -19.03
CA GLY A 163 -18.88 -20.13 -20.10
C GLY A 163 -20.20 -20.64 -20.68
N TYR A 164 -20.31 -20.76 -22.01
CA TYR A 164 -21.57 -21.23 -22.60
C TYR A 164 -21.86 -22.72 -22.39
N GLN A 165 -20.92 -23.46 -21.80
CA GLN A 165 -21.11 -24.86 -21.36
C GLN A 165 -21.37 -24.95 -19.85
N ASP A 166 -21.46 -23.80 -19.16
CA ASP A 166 -21.74 -23.71 -17.74
C ASP A 166 -23.25 -23.87 -17.49
N PHE A 167 -23.62 -24.57 -16.44
CA PHE A 167 -25.04 -24.73 -16.06
C PHE A 167 -25.67 -23.42 -15.59
N PHE A 168 -24.90 -22.40 -15.19
CA PHE A 168 -25.39 -21.06 -14.91
C PHE A 168 -25.43 -20.14 -16.15
N TYR A 169 -25.08 -20.62 -17.33
CA TYR A 169 -25.06 -19.77 -18.53
C TYR A 169 -26.40 -19.08 -18.78
N GLN A 170 -27.51 -19.84 -18.77
CA GLN A 170 -28.83 -19.30 -19.08
C GLN A 170 -29.27 -18.23 -18.07
N VAL A 171 -28.99 -18.39 -16.78
CA VAL A 171 -29.37 -17.38 -15.78
C VAL A 171 -28.55 -16.10 -15.91
N ASN A 172 -27.27 -16.21 -16.32
CA ASN A 172 -26.45 -15.04 -16.61
C ASN A 172 -26.88 -14.34 -17.90
N LEU A 173 -27.28 -15.08 -18.93
CA LEU A 173 -27.86 -14.51 -20.15
C LEU A 173 -29.19 -13.76 -19.83
N ASN A 174 -30.05 -14.33 -18.99
CA ASN A 174 -31.27 -13.68 -18.55
C ASN A 174 -31.02 -12.36 -17.81
N LEU A 175 -29.98 -12.31 -16.98
CA LEU A 175 -29.56 -11.08 -16.30
C LEU A 175 -29.08 -10.04 -17.32
N HIS A 176 -28.22 -10.43 -18.27
CA HIS A 176 -27.77 -9.57 -19.36
C HIS A 176 -28.96 -8.96 -20.13
N GLU A 177 -29.88 -9.78 -20.57
CA GLU A 177 -31.08 -9.32 -21.31
C GLU A 177 -31.94 -8.37 -20.45
N GLN A 178 -32.07 -8.63 -19.15
CA GLN A 178 -32.79 -7.75 -18.24
C GLN A 178 -32.15 -6.38 -18.16
N LEU A 179 -30.81 -6.33 -17.91
CA LEU A 179 -30.04 -5.09 -17.80
C LEU A 179 -30.09 -4.28 -19.13
N MET A 180 -30.01 -4.98 -20.28
CA MET A 180 -30.17 -4.36 -21.60
C MET A 180 -31.54 -3.71 -21.74
N ARG A 181 -32.65 -4.39 -21.35
CA ARG A 181 -33.99 -3.82 -21.38
C ARG A 181 -34.18 -2.63 -20.45
N GLN A 182 -33.43 -2.58 -19.35
CA GLN A 182 -33.44 -1.47 -18.40
C GLN A 182 -32.55 -0.29 -18.85
N GLY A 183 -31.74 -0.46 -19.90
CA GLY A 183 -30.76 0.54 -20.34
C GLY A 183 -29.57 0.70 -19.38
N VAL A 184 -29.24 -0.33 -18.60
CA VAL A 184 -28.10 -0.32 -17.66
C VAL A 184 -26.85 -0.77 -18.38
N GLY A 185 -25.83 0.09 -18.43
CA GLY A 185 -24.52 -0.21 -19.00
C GLY A 185 -23.76 -1.27 -18.20
N HIS A 186 -23.27 -2.31 -18.88
CA HIS A 186 -22.51 -3.40 -18.29
C HIS A 186 -21.71 -4.16 -19.34
N ASP A 187 -20.63 -4.83 -18.91
CA ASP A 187 -19.87 -5.76 -19.74
C ASP A 187 -20.34 -7.20 -19.47
N PHE A 188 -20.80 -7.89 -20.51
CA PHE A 188 -21.10 -9.32 -20.43
C PHE A 188 -20.21 -10.10 -21.40
N LEU A 189 -19.36 -10.98 -20.86
CA LEU A 189 -18.37 -11.75 -21.61
C LEU A 189 -18.80 -13.22 -21.67
N VAL A 190 -18.88 -13.75 -22.89
CA VAL A 190 -19.21 -15.16 -23.12
C VAL A 190 -18.09 -15.84 -23.89
N ARG A 191 -17.61 -16.96 -23.37
CA ARG A 191 -16.49 -17.70 -23.94
C ARG A 191 -16.74 -19.22 -23.89
N PRO A 192 -15.98 -20.03 -24.71
CA PRO A 192 -15.93 -21.47 -24.50
C PRO A 192 -15.48 -21.79 -23.09
N GLY A 193 -16.19 -22.69 -22.42
CA GLY A 193 -15.82 -23.17 -21.08
C GLY A 193 -17.04 -23.57 -20.24
N ALA A 194 -16.77 -24.26 -19.17
CA ALA A 194 -17.75 -24.81 -18.24
C ALA A 194 -17.46 -24.32 -16.80
N HIS A 195 -18.21 -24.76 -15.82
CA HIS A 195 -18.08 -24.41 -14.41
C HIS A 195 -16.84 -25.03 -13.77
N ASN A 196 -15.66 -24.50 -14.07
CA ASN A 196 -14.39 -25.08 -13.61
C ASN A 196 -13.26 -24.05 -13.47
N ALA A 197 -12.19 -24.45 -12.77
CA ALA A 197 -11.02 -23.62 -12.48
C ALA A 197 -10.33 -23.08 -13.74
N ALA A 198 -10.29 -23.83 -14.84
CA ALA A 198 -9.65 -23.39 -16.08
C ALA A 198 -10.38 -22.16 -16.67
N TYR A 199 -11.71 -22.17 -16.66
CA TYR A 199 -12.51 -21.03 -17.09
C TYR A 199 -12.31 -19.83 -16.18
N TRP A 200 -12.38 -20.02 -14.86
CA TRP A 200 -12.28 -18.94 -13.88
C TRP A 200 -10.91 -18.28 -13.87
N SER A 201 -9.84 -19.07 -13.99
CA SER A 201 -8.46 -18.55 -14.12
C SER A 201 -8.31 -17.66 -15.36
N ALA A 202 -8.90 -18.04 -16.49
CA ALA A 202 -8.87 -17.26 -17.72
C ALA A 202 -9.77 -16.01 -17.69
N SER A 203 -10.78 -15.99 -16.82
CA SER A 203 -11.74 -14.89 -16.68
C SER A 203 -11.21 -13.77 -15.82
N LEU A 204 -10.54 -14.07 -14.72
CA LEU A 204 -10.12 -13.10 -13.72
C LEU A 204 -9.32 -11.92 -14.28
N PRO A 205 -8.34 -12.08 -15.19
CA PRO A 205 -7.61 -10.95 -15.77
C PRO A 205 -8.50 -9.92 -16.46
N CYS A 206 -9.59 -10.34 -17.10
CA CYS A 206 -10.54 -9.42 -17.75
C CYS A 206 -11.28 -8.56 -16.71
N GLN A 207 -11.70 -9.16 -15.60
CA GLN A 207 -12.37 -8.45 -14.54
C GLN A 207 -11.40 -7.50 -13.81
N MET A 208 -10.18 -7.94 -13.54
CA MET A 208 -9.16 -7.07 -12.93
C MET A 208 -8.84 -5.85 -13.80
N LEU A 209 -8.74 -6.03 -15.13
CA LEU A 209 -8.57 -4.92 -16.07
C LEU A 209 -9.78 -3.96 -16.09
N PHE A 210 -11.00 -4.50 -16.01
CA PHE A 210 -12.20 -3.69 -15.89
C PHE A 210 -12.18 -2.80 -14.64
N PHE A 211 -11.85 -3.39 -13.48
CA PHE A 211 -11.74 -2.63 -12.22
C PHE A 211 -10.60 -1.61 -12.26
N GLN A 212 -9.44 -1.95 -12.83
CA GLN A 212 -8.34 -1.02 -13.00
C GLN A 212 -8.78 0.23 -13.78
N ARG A 213 -9.46 0.03 -14.90
CA ARG A 213 -9.99 1.13 -15.73
C ARG A 213 -11.05 1.95 -15.00
N TRP A 214 -11.89 1.28 -14.22
CA TRP A 214 -12.92 1.95 -13.44
C TRP A 214 -12.32 2.80 -12.32
N PHE A 215 -11.38 2.27 -11.56
CA PHE A 215 -10.65 3.02 -10.52
C PHE A 215 -9.87 4.20 -11.10
N ALA A 216 -9.20 4.02 -12.23
CA ALA A 216 -8.47 5.10 -12.89
C ALA A 216 -9.36 6.30 -13.27
N ARG A 217 -10.65 6.05 -13.53
CA ARG A 217 -11.62 7.10 -13.93
C ARG A 217 -12.36 7.72 -12.74
N ASN A 218 -12.65 6.95 -11.69
CA ASN A 218 -13.61 7.31 -10.66
C ASN A 218 -12.97 7.48 -9.27
N ALA A 219 -11.82 6.85 -9.01
CA ALA A 219 -11.15 7.07 -7.74
C ALA A 219 -10.84 8.56 -7.57
N PRO A 220 -11.05 9.13 -6.37
CA PRO A 220 -10.75 10.52 -6.12
C PRO A 220 -9.32 10.84 -6.54
N GLN A 221 -9.17 11.60 -7.62
CA GLN A 221 -7.87 12.15 -7.96
C GLN A 221 -7.55 13.18 -6.87
N PRO A 222 -6.37 13.09 -6.24
CA PRO A 222 -6.00 14.11 -5.29
C PRO A 222 -6.04 15.47 -5.99
N ALA A 223 -6.60 16.48 -5.34
CA ALA A 223 -6.75 17.82 -5.91
C ALA A 223 -5.42 18.33 -6.48
N VAL A 224 -5.39 18.63 -7.77
CA VAL A 224 -4.22 19.24 -8.43
C VAL A 224 -4.06 20.64 -7.85
N THR A 225 -3.08 20.83 -6.97
CA THR A 225 -2.69 22.18 -6.55
C THR A 225 -1.86 22.82 -7.68
N ALA A 226 -2.18 24.05 -8.04
CA ALA A 226 -1.72 24.76 -9.23
C ALA A 226 -0.21 25.11 -9.29
N SER A 227 0.61 24.62 -8.35
CA SER A 227 2.07 24.79 -8.39
C SER A 227 2.73 23.48 -7.96
N GLY A 228 3.71 23.03 -8.77
CA GLY A 228 4.45 21.79 -8.49
C GLY A 228 5.08 21.78 -7.11
N ARG A 229 4.89 20.69 -6.37
CA ARG A 229 5.43 20.56 -5.01
C ARG A 229 6.91 20.23 -5.01
N ARG A 230 7.65 20.96 -4.23
CA ARG A 230 9.09 20.75 -4.03
C ARG A 230 9.30 19.81 -2.84
N VAL A 231 9.80 18.63 -3.13
CA VAL A 231 10.04 17.56 -2.14
C VAL A 231 11.54 17.38 -1.96
N VAL A 232 12.06 17.78 -0.82
CA VAL A 232 13.49 17.69 -0.51
C VAL A 232 13.73 16.51 0.42
N TYR A 233 14.67 15.63 0.03
CA TYR A 233 15.18 14.55 0.87
C TYR A 233 16.59 14.92 1.29
N ILE A 234 16.83 15.11 2.58
CA ILE A 234 18.15 15.37 3.15
C ILE A 234 18.56 14.25 4.08
N GLY A 235 19.82 13.84 4.02
CA GLY A 235 20.32 12.73 4.82
C GLY A 235 21.75 12.34 4.48
N ASP A 236 22.04 11.08 4.78
CA ASP A 236 23.36 10.45 4.60
C ASP A 236 23.46 9.59 3.32
N SER A 237 24.37 8.58 3.33
CA SER A 237 24.62 7.68 2.20
C SER A 237 23.38 6.87 1.76
N ILE A 238 22.47 6.56 2.67
CA ILE A 238 21.27 5.79 2.38
C ILE A 238 20.26 6.65 1.56
N THR A 239 20.19 7.95 1.87
CA THR A 239 19.43 8.94 1.09
C THR A 239 20.18 9.29 -0.18
N ASP A 240 21.50 9.44 -0.13
CA ASP A 240 22.37 9.74 -1.28
C ASP A 240 22.13 8.74 -2.42
N GLY A 241 22.22 7.43 -2.13
CA GLY A 241 22.02 6.39 -3.15
C GLY A 241 22.94 6.55 -4.37
N ASN A 242 24.12 7.17 -4.20
CA ASN A 242 25.06 7.49 -5.29
C ASN A 242 24.50 8.41 -6.40
N TRP A 243 23.63 9.33 -6.06
CA TRP A 243 23.14 10.27 -7.07
C TRP A 243 24.27 11.22 -7.55
N GLY A 244 24.35 11.37 -8.86
CA GLY A 244 25.42 12.13 -9.49
C GLY A 244 26.80 11.58 -9.16
N LYS A 245 27.86 12.19 -9.69
CA LYS A 245 29.22 11.91 -9.31
C LYS A 245 29.62 12.80 -8.15
N ALA A 246 29.94 12.17 -7.01
CA ALA A 246 30.23 12.87 -5.77
C ALA A 246 31.63 13.50 -5.71
N ASP A 247 32.33 13.74 -6.78
CA ASP A 247 33.73 14.18 -6.93
C ASP A 247 34.13 15.39 -6.03
N GLY A 248 33.78 15.34 -4.75
CA GLY A 248 34.04 16.41 -3.77
C GLY A 248 33.16 17.67 -3.96
N LYS A 249 32.18 17.62 -4.86
CA LYS A 249 31.28 18.76 -5.11
C LYS A 249 30.20 18.87 -4.05
N PRO A 250 29.80 20.08 -3.66
CA PRO A 250 28.59 20.31 -2.87
C PRO A 250 27.38 19.62 -3.49
N SER A 251 26.44 19.22 -2.66
CA SER A 251 25.21 18.53 -3.12
C SER A 251 24.43 19.32 -4.17
N SER A 252 24.41 20.67 -4.07
CA SER A 252 23.79 21.59 -5.01
C SER A 252 24.43 21.60 -6.41
N GLN A 253 25.68 21.16 -6.53
CA GLN A 253 26.45 21.16 -7.78
C GLN A 253 26.56 19.77 -8.41
N ARG A 254 25.95 18.75 -7.82
CA ARG A 254 25.99 17.41 -8.36
C ARG A 254 25.10 17.30 -9.59
N ASN A 255 25.63 16.73 -10.61
CA ASN A 255 25.07 16.15 -11.81
C ASN A 255 23.58 16.45 -12.14
N LEU A 256 23.25 17.73 -12.33
CA LEU A 256 21.89 18.14 -12.69
C LEU A 256 21.54 17.88 -14.17
N TRP A 257 22.50 17.46 -14.99
CA TRP A 257 22.32 17.21 -16.43
C TRP A 257 21.99 15.76 -16.77
N ASP A 258 22.45 14.79 -15.96
CA ASP A 258 22.20 13.38 -16.18
C ASP A 258 20.92 12.94 -15.45
N ARG A 259 19.83 12.94 -16.18
CA ARG A 259 18.51 12.58 -15.64
C ARG A 259 18.40 11.13 -15.21
N ASN A 260 19.26 10.23 -15.71
CA ASN A 260 19.24 8.80 -15.31
C ASN A 260 19.76 8.59 -13.89
N HIS A 261 20.65 9.46 -13.40
CA HIS A 261 21.27 9.36 -12.08
C HIS A 261 20.90 10.52 -11.14
N LEU A 262 19.94 11.34 -11.54
CA LEU A 262 19.57 12.57 -10.84
C LEU A 262 19.18 12.34 -9.38
N PHE A 263 18.59 11.19 -9.06
CA PHE A 263 18.12 10.87 -7.73
C PHE A 263 18.86 9.70 -7.06
N GLY A 264 19.91 9.17 -7.69
CA GLY A 264 20.63 7.99 -7.24
C GLY A 264 19.87 6.69 -7.48
N SER A 265 20.18 5.65 -6.69
CA SER A 265 19.58 4.31 -6.78
C SER A 265 18.96 3.84 -5.46
N GLY A 266 18.81 4.73 -4.47
CA GLY A 266 18.28 4.44 -3.15
C GLY A 266 16.75 4.55 -3.05
N TYR A 267 16.21 4.42 -1.84
CA TYR A 267 14.77 4.53 -1.56
C TYR A 267 14.17 5.87 -2.04
N MET A 268 14.95 6.95 -1.94
CA MET A 268 14.53 8.28 -2.42
C MET A 268 14.23 8.27 -3.92
N TYR A 269 15.09 7.63 -4.73
CA TYR A 269 14.85 7.44 -6.16
C TYR A 269 13.54 6.69 -6.42
N LEU A 270 13.29 5.61 -5.67
CA LEU A 270 12.07 4.82 -5.81
C LEU A 270 10.81 5.61 -5.42
N CYS A 271 10.88 6.45 -4.38
CA CYS A 271 9.82 7.38 -4.02
C CYS A 271 9.57 8.41 -5.13
N ALA A 272 10.63 9.04 -5.67
CA ALA A 272 10.51 10.01 -6.74
C ALA A 272 9.92 9.38 -8.01
N SER A 273 10.41 8.20 -8.40
CA SER A 273 9.89 7.43 -9.54
C SER A 273 8.41 7.11 -9.38
N TYR A 274 8.01 6.72 -8.18
CA TYR A 274 6.61 6.44 -7.85
C TYR A 274 5.74 7.68 -8.07
N TYR A 275 6.03 8.80 -7.41
CA TYR A 275 5.19 9.99 -7.49
C TYR A 275 5.20 10.62 -8.87
N GLN A 276 6.36 10.73 -9.52
CA GLN A 276 6.44 11.30 -10.86
C GLN A 276 5.83 10.42 -11.94
N GLY A 277 5.95 9.09 -11.79
CA GLY A 277 5.39 8.14 -12.74
C GLY A 277 3.88 7.99 -12.65
N TYR A 278 3.34 8.01 -11.43
CA TYR A 278 1.91 7.77 -11.21
C TYR A 278 1.07 9.05 -11.07
N PHE A 279 1.69 10.19 -10.83
CA PHE A 279 1.01 11.49 -10.69
C PHE A 279 1.69 12.58 -11.53
N PRO A 280 1.81 12.38 -12.87
CA PRO A 280 2.53 13.32 -13.73
C PRO A 280 1.91 14.73 -13.72
N ASP A 281 0.61 14.82 -13.53
CA ASP A 281 -0.13 16.09 -13.52
C ASP A 281 0.09 16.94 -12.26
N ARG A 282 0.75 16.39 -11.23
CA ARG A 282 1.00 17.09 -9.97
C ARG A 282 2.31 17.88 -9.94
N ASP A 283 3.12 17.82 -10.99
CA ASP A 283 4.42 18.49 -11.12
C ASP A 283 5.31 18.37 -9.87
N TYR A 284 5.44 17.16 -9.31
CA TYR A 284 6.34 16.93 -8.18
C TYR A 284 7.79 17.15 -8.59
N ARG A 285 8.48 18.01 -7.86
CA ARG A 285 9.90 18.33 -8.05
C ARG A 285 10.71 17.80 -6.89
N PHE A 286 11.38 16.68 -7.11
CA PHE A 286 12.19 16.01 -6.11
C PHE A 286 13.62 16.53 -6.11
N PHE A 287 14.19 16.66 -4.91
CA PHE A 287 15.58 17.06 -4.71
C PHE A 287 16.25 16.07 -3.76
N ASN A 288 17.26 15.35 -4.25
CA ASN A 288 18.11 14.53 -3.40
C ASN A 288 19.20 15.42 -2.81
N ARG A 289 19.30 15.48 -1.49
CA ARG A 289 20.31 16.18 -0.72
C ARG A 289 20.96 15.23 0.31
N GLY A 290 20.98 13.94 -0.03
CA GLY A 290 21.79 12.96 0.68
C GLY A 290 23.28 13.13 0.38
N VAL A 291 24.15 12.93 1.36
CA VAL A 291 25.61 12.91 1.21
C VAL A 291 26.21 11.81 2.08
N GLY A 292 26.96 10.92 1.45
CA GLY A 292 27.58 9.78 2.12
C GLY A 292 28.42 10.18 3.34
N GLY A 293 28.24 9.48 4.47
CA GLY A 293 28.99 9.71 5.71
C GLY A 293 28.58 10.92 6.55
N HIS A 294 27.54 11.67 6.12
CA HIS A 294 27.11 12.86 6.87
C HIS A 294 26.30 12.49 8.11
N ALA A 295 26.62 13.19 9.21
CA ALA A 295 25.91 13.21 10.48
C ALA A 295 25.08 14.49 10.61
N LEU A 296 24.32 14.67 11.69
CA LEU A 296 23.45 15.81 11.90
C LEU A 296 24.18 17.15 11.82
N GLY A 297 25.39 17.25 12.38
CA GLY A 297 26.22 18.46 12.30
C GLY A 297 26.59 18.85 10.86
N ASP A 298 26.79 17.86 9.97
CA ASP A 298 27.06 18.15 8.56
C ASP A 298 25.81 18.61 7.82
N LEU A 299 24.65 18.08 8.19
CA LEU A 299 23.38 18.58 7.68
C LEU A 299 23.19 20.06 8.08
N ALA A 300 23.50 20.39 9.34
CA ALA A 300 23.45 21.76 9.84
C ALA A 300 24.34 22.71 9.02
N ALA A 301 25.56 22.28 8.71
CA ALA A 301 26.53 23.09 7.94
C ALA A 301 26.09 23.46 6.52
N ARG A 302 25.18 22.66 5.91
CA ARG A 302 24.66 22.88 4.55
C ARG A 302 23.15 23.10 4.51
N TRP A 303 22.52 23.35 5.66
CA TRP A 303 21.07 23.48 5.79
C TRP A 303 20.47 24.63 4.98
N GLN A 304 21.21 25.77 4.92
CA GLN A 304 20.79 26.92 4.16
C GLN A 304 20.65 26.59 2.68
N GLU A 305 21.72 26.03 2.08
CA GLU A 305 21.78 25.73 0.64
C GLU A 305 20.86 24.54 0.26
N ASP A 306 20.85 23.49 1.07
CA ASP A 306 20.20 22.22 0.74
C ASP A 306 18.73 22.12 1.18
N VAL A 307 18.28 23.03 2.03
CA VAL A 307 16.88 23.03 2.50
C VAL A 307 16.24 24.42 2.32
N ILE A 308 16.80 25.44 2.94
CA ILE A 308 16.13 26.76 2.99
C ILE A 308 16.02 27.39 1.60
N ASP A 309 17.11 27.42 0.83
CA ASP A 309 17.14 28.01 -0.52
C ASP A 309 16.30 27.22 -1.52
N LEU A 310 16.10 25.94 -1.30
CA LEU A 310 15.22 25.10 -2.10
C LEU A 310 13.74 25.34 -1.84
N ARG A 311 13.38 25.99 -0.73
CA ARG A 311 11.99 26.28 -0.35
C ARG A 311 11.07 25.07 -0.48
N PRO A 312 11.31 23.97 0.26
CA PRO A 312 10.50 22.77 0.16
C PRO A 312 9.06 23.00 0.62
N ASP A 313 8.13 22.32 -0.05
CA ASP A 313 6.77 22.11 0.45
C ASP A 313 6.71 20.88 1.36
N VAL A 314 7.57 19.88 1.05
CA VAL A 314 7.76 18.67 1.84
C VAL A 314 9.25 18.47 2.09
N LEU A 315 9.63 18.30 3.36
CA LEU A 315 11.00 18.03 3.78
C LEU A 315 11.09 16.65 4.43
N SER A 316 11.85 15.73 3.85
CA SER A 316 12.16 14.42 4.43
C SER A 316 13.56 14.41 5.00
N VAL A 317 13.71 14.11 6.30
CA VAL A 317 15.00 14.07 7.00
C VAL A 317 15.30 12.66 7.47
N PHE A 318 16.47 12.14 7.10
CA PHE A 318 16.96 10.84 7.53
C PHE A 318 18.43 10.94 7.97
N VAL A 319 18.69 10.90 9.27
CA VAL A 319 20.02 11.06 9.87
C VAL A 319 20.09 10.39 11.25
N GLY A 320 21.28 10.06 11.72
CA GLY A 320 21.54 9.50 13.05
C GLY A 320 22.49 8.29 13.02
N THR A 321 22.49 7.51 11.93
CA THR A 321 23.39 6.36 11.81
C THR A 321 24.85 6.79 11.85
N ASN A 322 25.25 7.80 11.08
CA ASN A 322 26.62 8.30 11.08
C ASN A 322 27.00 9.08 12.36
N ASP A 323 26.04 9.63 13.07
CA ASP A 323 26.27 10.22 14.40
C ASP A 323 26.77 9.16 15.38
N ALA A 324 26.12 7.98 15.40
CA ALA A 324 26.57 6.82 16.18
C ALA A 324 27.94 6.32 15.69
N GLU A 325 28.13 6.15 14.38
CA GLU A 325 29.41 5.67 13.80
C GLU A 325 30.59 6.59 14.14
N ARG A 326 30.41 7.90 14.10
CA ARG A 326 31.43 8.88 14.46
C ARG A 326 31.77 8.83 15.94
N HIS A 327 30.76 8.63 16.79
CA HIS A 327 31.04 8.44 18.24
C HIS A 327 31.83 7.16 18.48
N LEU A 328 31.44 6.04 17.88
CA LEU A 328 32.18 4.78 17.99
C LEU A 328 33.59 4.89 17.39
N GLY A 329 33.73 5.60 16.28
CA GLY A 329 35.04 5.87 15.68
C GLY A 329 35.97 6.70 16.57
N ARG A 330 35.46 7.58 17.44
CA ARG A 330 36.25 8.26 18.47
C ARG A 330 36.72 7.29 19.54
N LEU A 331 35.83 6.41 20.03
CA LEU A 331 36.18 5.39 21.02
C LEU A 331 37.25 4.43 20.49
N LEU A 332 37.15 3.99 19.25
CA LEU A 332 38.10 3.08 18.61
C LEU A 332 39.50 3.69 18.39
N ARG A 333 39.59 5.00 18.28
CA ARG A 333 40.86 5.71 18.03
C ARG A 333 41.47 6.33 19.27
N ALA A 334 40.78 6.32 20.40
CA ALA A 334 41.26 6.87 21.64
C ALA A 334 42.26 5.92 22.32
N ASP A 335 43.35 6.45 22.86
CA ASP A 335 44.32 5.67 23.67
C ASP A 335 43.63 5.09 24.91
N ASP A 336 42.76 5.84 25.54
CA ASP A 336 41.85 5.36 26.58
C ASP A 336 40.40 5.72 26.21
N PRO A 337 39.56 4.74 25.82
CA PRO A 337 38.15 4.96 25.48
C PRO A 337 37.32 5.62 26.59
N LYS A 338 37.75 5.49 27.87
CA LYS A 338 37.04 6.11 29.00
C LYS A 338 37.17 7.63 29.04
N THR A 339 38.08 8.19 28.28
CA THR A 339 38.26 9.65 28.17
C THR A 339 37.35 10.28 27.12
N VAL A 340 36.74 9.46 26.28
CA VAL A 340 35.78 9.94 25.28
C VAL A 340 34.44 10.21 25.97
N PRO A 341 33.92 11.44 25.92
CA PRO A 341 32.61 11.76 26.50
C PRO A 341 31.49 10.89 25.90
N ASP A 342 30.47 10.59 26.68
CA ASP A 342 29.26 9.92 26.20
C ASP A 342 28.60 10.66 25.02
N PHE A 343 27.78 9.96 24.28
CA PHE A 343 27.01 10.57 23.20
C PHE A 343 26.04 11.61 23.76
N ASP A 344 26.18 12.88 23.34
CA ASP A 344 25.34 13.99 23.82
C ASP A 344 24.00 14.01 23.10
N PHE A 345 23.04 13.26 23.63
CA PHE A 345 21.68 13.23 23.12
C PHE A 345 20.93 14.57 23.22
N ALA A 346 21.27 15.38 24.25
CA ALA A 346 20.60 16.67 24.45
C ALA A 346 21.05 17.68 23.39
N ASP A 347 22.33 17.71 23.06
CA ASP A 347 22.85 18.56 21.99
C ASP A 347 22.36 18.09 20.62
N TRP A 348 22.32 16.77 20.40
CA TRP A 348 21.80 16.16 19.17
C TRP A 348 20.33 16.54 18.94
N GLU A 349 19.47 16.39 19.95
CA GLU A 349 18.07 16.81 19.88
C GLU A 349 17.88 18.31 19.68
N ARG A 350 18.64 19.13 20.42
CA ARG A 350 18.60 20.57 20.29
C ARG A 350 18.96 21.04 18.88
N THR A 351 20.02 20.46 18.31
CA THR A 351 20.44 20.73 16.93
C THR A 351 19.35 20.33 15.94
N TYR A 352 18.78 19.12 16.09
CA TYR A 352 17.73 18.63 15.19
C TYR A 352 16.51 19.56 15.20
N ARG A 353 16.03 19.94 16.40
CA ARG A 353 14.91 20.87 16.55
C ARG A 353 15.22 22.24 15.96
N GLY A 354 16.39 22.78 16.19
CA GLY A 354 16.81 24.07 15.66
C GLY A 354 16.81 24.11 14.12
N LEU A 355 17.16 23.02 13.47
CA LEU A 355 17.09 22.90 12.01
C LEU A 355 15.63 22.89 11.51
N LEU A 356 14.76 22.15 12.18
CA LEU A 356 13.34 22.11 11.82
C LEU A 356 12.65 23.46 12.06
N ASP A 357 13.01 24.15 13.14
CA ASP A 357 12.51 25.51 13.44
C ASP A 357 12.88 26.50 12.35
N GLN A 358 14.15 26.47 11.89
CA GLN A 358 14.60 27.31 10.76
C GLN A 358 13.78 27.01 9.49
N ALA A 359 13.57 25.71 9.18
CA ALA A 359 12.79 25.33 8.02
C ALA A 359 11.31 25.78 8.12
N ARG A 360 10.68 25.62 9.30
CA ARG A 360 9.32 26.12 9.57
C ARG A 360 9.22 27.65 9.56
N GLN A 361 10.24 28.35 10.02
CA GLN A 361 10.29 29.80 9.94
C GLN A 361 10.37 30.27 8.49
N ALA A 362 11.15 29.58 7.64
CA ALA A 362 11.24 29.87 6.21
C ALA A 362 9.96 29.52 5.43
N ASN A 363 9.26 28.47 5.84
CA ASN A 363 7.97 28.05 5.27
C ASN A 363 7.04 27.54 6.39
N PRO A 364 6.12 28.36 6.93
CA PRO A 364 5.17 27.93 7.96
C PRO A 364 4.23 26.79 7.52
N ALA A 365 3.99 26.63 6.22
CA ALA A 365 3.18 25.57 5.65
C ALA A 365 3.97 24.27 5.35
N LEU A 366 5.28 24.27 5.67
CA LEU A 366 6.16 23.11 5.42
C LEU A 366 5.60 21.84 6.06
N LYS A 367 5.44 20.80 5.25
CA LYS A 367 5.15 19.46 5.73
C LYS A 367 6.44 18.70 5.95
N ILE A 368 6.57 18.06 7.10
CA ILE A 368 7.82 17.42 7.55
C ILE A 368 7.61 15.90 7.61
N VAL A 369 8.60 15.16 7.12
CA VAL A 369 8.69 13.71 7.21
C VAL A 369 10.00 13.36 7.93
N LEU A 370 9.93 12.65 9.04
CA LEU A 370 11.09 12.25 9.83
C LEU A 370 11.27 10.73 9.78
N CYS A 371 12.46 10.31 9.37
CA CYS A 371 12.80 8.89 9.27
C CYS A 371 13.74 8.50 10.42
N THR A 372 13.47 7.37 11.07
CA THR A 372 14.28 6.90 12.19
C THR A 372 15.55 6.18 11.70
N PRO A 373 16.73 6.44 12.31
CA PRO A 373 17.97 5.76 11.97
C PRO A 373 17.93 4.28 12.38
N PHE A 374 18.78 3.46 11.75
CA PHE A 374 18.89 2.04 12.04
C PHE A 374 20.32 1.49 11.81
N ALA A 375 20.57 0.28 12.30
CA ALA A 375 21.68 -0.60 11.93
C ALA A 375 21.23 -2.06 12.11
N ALA A 376 21.53 -2.92 11.13
CA ALA A 376 21.19 -4.34 11.15
C ALA A 376 22.35 -5.19 11.73
N PRO A 377 22.10 -6.33 12.41
CA PRO A 377 23.12 -7.17 13.01
C PRO A 377 23.85 -8.05 12.00
N CYS A 378 24.40 -7.46 10.95
CA CYS A 378 25.08 -8.16 9.88
C CYS A 378 26.30 -7.39 9.35
N GLY A 379 27.03 -8.03 8.46
CA GLY A 379 28.16 -7.44 7.75
C GLY A 379 29.32 -7.03 8.68
N LYS A 380 30.05 -6.00 8.29
CA LYS A 380 31.28 -5.56 8.97
C LYS A 380 31.04 -4.99 10.37
N ILE A 381 29.87 -4.46 10.66
CA ILE A 381 29.60 -3.77 11.93
C ILE A 381 29.42 -4.72 13.12
N VAL A 382 29.29 -6.01 12.88
CA VAL A 382 29.23 -7.07 13.91
C VAL A 382 30.51 -7.89 13.99
N GLN A 383 31.59 -7.46 13.32
CA GLN A 383 32.83 -8.19 13.23
C GLN A 383 34.00 -7.39 13.86
N GLY A 384 34.99 -8.11 14.48
CA GLY A 384 36.18 -7.52 15.04
C GLY A 384 35.90 -6.41 16.05
N ALA A 385 36.75 -5.40 16.10
CA ALA A 385 36.61 -4.26 17.01
C ALA A 385 35.29 -3.47 16.81
N LEU A 386 34.73 -3.43 15.59
CA LEU A 386 33.42 -2.81 15.35
C LEU A 386 32.29 -3.62 16.00
N GLY A 387 32.41 -4.96 16.01
CA GLY A 387 31.44 -5.85 16.62
C GLY A 387 31.37 -5.73 18.14
N GLU A 388 32.50 -5.45 18.81
CA GLU A 388 32.56 -5.20 20.27
C GLU A 388 31.67 -4.01 20.66
N TYR A 389 31.60 -3.00 19.83
CA TYR A 389 30.76 -1.80 20.04
C TYR A 389 29.32 -1.92 19.48
N TYR A 390 28.95 -3.05 18.90
CA TYR A 390 27.61 -3.21 18.35
C TYR A 390 26.49 -2.98 19.38
N PRO A 391 26.57 -3.49 20.62
CA PRO A 391 25.53 -3.19 21.64
C PRO A 391 25.47 -1.70 22.01
N LEU A 392 26.57 -0.97 21.99
CA LEU A 392 26.59 0.48 22.24
C LEU A 392 25.96 1.22 21.07
N ARG A 393 26.28 0.82 19.82
CA ARG A 393 25.64 1.35 18.61
C ARG A 393 24.13 1.23 18.70
N GLN A 394 23.62 0.05 19.02
CA GLN A 394 22.18 -0.19 19.15
C GLN A 394 21.54 0.71 20.21
N ARG A 395 22.19 0.90 21.38
CA ARG A 395 21.67 1.81 22.41
C ARG A 395 21.62 3.26 21.93
N ILE A 396 22.65 3.74 21.24
CA ILE A 396 22.67 5.11 20.70
C ILE A 396 21.56 5.27 19.67
N LEU A 397 21.43 4.36 18.71
CA LEU A 397 20.41 4.43 17.67
C LEU A 397 18.99 4.31 18.25
N ALA A 398 18.77 3.42 19.23
CA ALA A 398 17.48 3.30 19.88
C ALA A 398 17.06 4.61 20.57
N GLN A 399 17.98 5.29 21.25
CA GLN A 399 17.69 6.58 21.87
C GLN A 399 17.45 7.68 20.81
N CYS A 400 18.22 7.70 19.72
CA CYS A 400 17.97 8.60 18.60
C CYS A 400 16.58 8.36 17.99
N CYS A 401 16.14 7.10 17.85
CA CYS A 401 14.79 6.79 17.39
C CYS A 401 13.72 7.37 18.32
N VAL A 402 13.87 7.20 19.64
CA VAL A 402 12.93 7.79 20.62
C VAL A 402 12.87 9.31 20.49
N ILE A 403 14.01 9.95 20.28
CA ILE A 403 14.07 11.41 20.08
C ILE A 403 13.36 11.81 18.79
N VAL A 404 13.61 11.12 17.67
CA VAL A 404 12.96 11.38 16.38
C VAL A 404 11.44 11.18 16.47
N GLU A 405 11.00 10.12 17.15
CA GLU A 405 9.56 9.86 17.38
C GLU A 405 8.90 11.00 18.18
N ARG A 406 9.57 11.48 19.23
CA ARG A 406 9.11 12.62 20.04
C ARG A 406 9.08 13.90 19.21
N ILE A 407 10.15 14.21 18.47
CA ILE A 407 10.18 15.39 17.58
C ILE A 407 9.06 15.30 16.54
N ALA A 408 8.82 14.11 15.95
CA ALA A 408 7.74 13.94 14.99
C ALA A 408 6.37 14.26 15.59
N ALA A 409 6.11 13.83 16.82
CA ALA A 409 4.87 14.14 17.53
C ALA A 409 4.75 15.65 17.83
N ASP A 410 5.81 16.28 18.33
CA ASP A 410 5.81 17.70 18.71
C ASP A 410 5.63 18.63 17.51
N TYR A 411 6.17 18.25 16.35
CA TYR A 411 6.08 19.04 15.11
C TYR A 411 4.88 18.66 14.23
N GLY A 412 4.07 17.69 14.62
CA GLY A 412 3.00 17.14 13.76
C GLY A 412 3.57 16.59 12.44
N ALA A 413 4.78 16.03 12.49
CA ALA A 413 5.47 15.50 11.33
C ALA A 413 5.06 14.05 11.04
N THR A 414 5.12 13.66 9.78
CA THR A 414 4.95 12.26 9.37
C THR A 414 6.15 11.45 9.82
N LEU A 415 5.94 10.43 10.65
CA LEU A 415 6.99 9.51 11.07
C LEU A 415 7.12 8.34 10.09
N VAL A 416 8.35 8.06 9.65
CA VAL A 416 8.72 6.85 8.88
C VAL A 416 9.63 5.98 9.74
N PRO A 417 9.11 4.87 10.31
CA PRO A 417 9.83 4.09 11.31
C PRO A 417 10.75 3.04 10.66
N PHE A 418 11.82 3.48 9.96
CA PHE A 418 12.76 2.56 9.30
C PHE A 418 13.42 1.57 10.26
N HIS A 419 13.72 1.97 11.50
CA HIS A 419 14.28 1.04 12.49
C HIS A 419 13.35 -0.15 12.76
N ARG A 420 12.01 0.07 12.79
CA ARG A 420 11.01 -1.02 12.98
C ARG A 420 10.90 -1.89 11.75
N LEU A 421 10.94 -1.27 10.56
CA LEU A 421 10.97 -2.01 9.31
C LEU A 421 12.17 -2.97 9.26
N ILE A 422 13.37 -2.46 9.54
CA ILE A 422 14.58 -3.28 9.50
C ILE A 422 14.53 -4.39 10.56
N ALA A 423 14.12 -4.09 11.80
CA ALA A 423 13.95 -5.11 12.84
C ALA A 423 12.95 -6.21 12.45
N ASP A 424 11.85 -5.86 11.77
CA ASP A 424 10.90 -6.85 11.24
C ASP A 424 11.53 -7.69 10.12
N LEU A 425 12.29 -7.08 9.22
CA LEU A 425 12.97 -7.78 8.14
C LEU A 425 14.05 -8.75 8.64
N GLU A 426 14.72 -8.45 9.75
CA GLU A 426 15.70 -9.35 10.39
C GLU A 426 15.06 -10.67 10.85
N THR A 427 13.77 -10.70 11.07
CA THR A 427 13.02 -11.94 11.39
C THR A 427 12.68 -12.77 10.15
N ARG A 428 12.89 -12.24 8.96
CA ARG A 428 12.52 -12.82 7.67
C ARG A 428 13.72 -12.91 6.75
N LEU A 429 14.70 -13.73 7.13
CA LEU A 429 15.94 -13.87 6.35
C LEU A 429 15.77 -14.91 5.23
N PRO A 430 15.70 -14.51 3.95
CA PRO A 430 15.65 -15.46 2.84
C PRO A 430 16.88 -16.37 2.86
N ASN A 431 16.65 -17.68 2.88
CA ASN A 431 17.70 -18.71 2.98
C ASN A 431 18.66 -18.54 4.18
N GLY A 432 18.24 -17.83 5.25
CA GLY A 432 19.07 -17.55 6.42
C GLY A 432 20.17 -16.51 6.17
N ASP A 433 20.13 -15.78 5.05
CA ASP A 433 21.12 -14.75 4.70
C ASP A 433 20.85 -13.44 5.47
N ALA A 434 21.68 -13.19 6.49
CA ALA A 434 21.59 -11.97 7.30
C ALA A 434 21.91 -10.68 6.52
N THR A 435 22.53 -10.79 5.33
CA THR A 435 22.90 -9.64 4.49
C THR A 435 21.90 -9.35 3.37
N TYR A 436 20.83 -10.13 3.29
CA TYR A 436 19.85 -10.03 2.19
C TYR A 436 19.18 -8.65 2.12
N TRP A 437 18.84 -8.05 3.26
CA TRP A 437 18.16 -6.75 3.32
C TRP A 437 19.12 -5.57 3.48
N VAL A 438 20.16 -5.75 4.29
CA VAL A 438 21.18 -4.74 4.61
C VAL A 438 22.57 -5.41 4.51
N TRP A 439 23.34 -5.09 3.46
CA TRP A 439 24.51 -5.89 3.09
C TRP A 439 25.74 -5.74 4.02
N ASP A 440 25.94 -4.57 4.61
CA ASP A 440 27.11 -4.30 5.50
C ASP A 440 26.71 -3.89 6.92
N GLY A 441 25.45 -4.03 7.26
CA GLY A 441 24.87 -3.64 8.53
C GLY A 441 24.31 -2.21 8.57
N ILE A 442 24.60 -1.39 7.55
CA ILE A 442 24.17 0.01 7.44
C ILE A 442 23.40 0.25 6.15
N HIS A 443 23.93 -0.19 5.01
CA HIS A 443 23.38 0.12 3.70
C HIS A 443 22.43 -0.96 3.20
N PRO A 444 21.17 -0.60 2.89
CA PRO A 444 20.20 -1.53 2.34
C PRO A 444 20.61 -2.02 0.94
N THR A 445 20.34 -3.28 0.67
CA THR A 445 20.39 -3.87 -0.68
C THR A 445 19.27 -3.29 -1.56
N PRO A 446 19.25 -3.55 -2.87
CA PRO A 446 18.10 -3.15 -3.70
C PRO A 446 16.74 -3.62 -3.15
N ALA A 447 16.69 -4.83 -2.55
CA ALA A 447 15.49 -5.34 -1.91
C ALA A 447 15.11 -4.53 -0.65
N GLY A 448 16.09 -4.21 0.20
CA GLY A 448 15.89 -3.35 1.37
C GLY A 448 15.48 -1.92 0.99
N GLN A 449 16.12 -1.33 -0.02
CA GLN A 449 15.77 0.01 -0.54
C GLN A 449 14.32 0.06 -1.04
N ARG A 450 13.84 -1.01 -1.71
CA ARG A 450 12.45 -1.10 -2.16
C ARG A 450 11.48 -1.06 -1.00
N LEU A 451 11.70 -1.86 0.03
CA LEU A 451 10.83 -1.90 1.22
C LEU A 451 10.89 -0.59 2.04
N MET A 452 12.04 0.08 2.08
CA MET A 452 12.13 1.43 2.65
C MET A 452 11.30 2.44 1.87
N ALA A 453 11.33 2.39 0.53
CA ALA A 453 10.48 3.25 -0.29
C ALA A 453 8.99 2.98 -0.04
N ASP A 454 8.58 1.72 0.03
CA ASP A 454 7.20 1.34 0.33
C ASP A 454 6.76 1.82 1.71
N CYS A 455 7.64 1.72 2.72
CA CYS A 455 7.42 2.25 4.06
C CYS A 455 7.22 3.78 4.04
N TRP A 456 8.08 4.51 3.32
CA TRP A 456 7.98 5.97 3.19
C TRP A 456 6.70 6.39 2.46
N ILE A 457 6.42 5.80 1.29
CA ILE A 457 5.21 6.05 0.49
C ILE A 457 3.96 5.77 1.33
N GLY A 458 3.98 4.64 2.06
CA GLY A 458 2.90 4.25 2.94
C GLY A 458 2.65 5.25 4.08
N ALA A 459 3.69 5.75 4.73
CA ALA A 459 3.57 6.77 5.76
C ALA A 459 3.08 8.11 5.19
N ALA A 460 3.62 8.50 4.03
CA ALA A 460 3.24 9.73 3.34
C ALA A 460 1.76 9.73 2.93
N ALA A 461 1.26 8.61 2.44
CA ALA A 461 -0.14 8.48 2.05
C ALA A 461 -1.08 8.52 3.27
N ARG A 462 -0.76 7.82 4.38
CA ARG A 462 -1.57 7.86 5.61
C ARG A 462 -1.70 9.26 6.21
N SER A 463 -0.67 10.07 6.10
CA SER A 463 -0.63 11.43 6.67
C SER A 463 -1.14 12.51 5.71
N GLY A 464 -1.35 12.21 4.43
CA GLY A 464 -1.67 13.22 3.41
C GLY A 464 -0.55 14.22 3.16
N VAL A 465 0.71 13.90 3.55
CA VAL A 465 1.84 14.84 3.45
C VAL A 465 2.14 15.23 1.99
N MET A 466 1.83 14.37 1.06
CA MET A 466 2.00 14.59 -0.38
C MET A 466 0.74 15.16 -1.08
N GLU A 467 -0.34 15.42 -0.35
CA GLU A 467 -1.60 15.98 -0.87
C GLU A 467 -1.65 17.50 -0.90
#